data_2344e66561fc4e253e0795381fae88d3
#
_entry.id   2344e66561fc4e253e0795381fae88d3
#
_cell.length_a   1.000
_cell.length_b   1.000
_cell.length_c   1.000
_cell.angle_alpha   90.00
_cell.angle_beta   90.00
_cell.angle_gamma   90.00
#
_symmetry.space_group_name_H-M   'P 1'
#
loop_
_entity.id
_entity.type
_entity.pdbx_description
1 polymer ?
#
loop_
_entity_poly.entity_id
_entity_poly.type
_entity_poly.pdbx_seq_one_letter_code
_entity_poly.pdbx_strand_id
1 'polypeptide(L)'
;MKAVVLHADWQPRPDFKLGSKDIDGKLTYLGSRVWRNPRIQVEEKPIPAPGPTEALIRVRAVGICGSDVHMAQADEEGYILYPGLTAFPATLGHEFAGEVVEAGPKAINKRTRKPYEPGEAVCSE
;
A
#
# COMPACT_ATOMS: atom_id res chain seq x y z
N MET A 1 -12.77 0.57 -10.14
CA MET A 1 -12.05 1.84 -9.94
C MET A 1 -10.64 1.74 -10.50
N LYS A 2 -10.07 2.85 -10.99
CA LYS A 2 -8.67 2.87 -11.42
C LYS A 2 -7.76 2.99 -10.22
N ALA A 3 -6.67 2.21 -10.20
CA ALA A 3 -5.64 2.27 -9.17
C ALA A 3 -4.25 2.25 -9.81
N VAL A 4 -3.31 2.97 -9.22
CA VAL A 4 -1.89 2.89 -9.58
C VAL A 4 -1.28 1.78 -8.74
N VAL A 5 -0.78 0.75 -9.38
CA VAL A 5 -0.28 -0.47 -8.73
C VAL A 5 1.19 -0.68 -9.08
N LEU A 6 2.00 -0.88 -8.06
CA LEU A 6 3.40 -1.25 -8.19
C LEU A 6 3.54 -2.77 -8.06
N HIS A 7 4.10 -3.37 -9.06
CA HIS A 7 4.48 -4.78 -9.09
C HIS A 7 5.98 -4.94 -8.92
N ALA A 8 6.40 -6.04 -8.34
CA ALA A 8 7.78 -6.51 -8.38
C ALA A 8 7.80 -8.04 -8.37
N ASP A 9 8.88 -8.61 -8.88
CA ASP A 9 9.05 -10.05 -8.96
C ASP A 9 9.73 -10.57 -7.69
N TRP A 10 9.18 -11.62 -7.07
CA TRP A 10 9.81 -12.30 -5.95
C TRP A 10 10.98 -13.14 -6.48
N GLN A 11 12.18 -12.59 -6.36
CA GLN A 11 13.41 -13.18 -6.84
C GLN A 11 14.54 -12.94 -5.84
N PRO A 12 14.66 -13.74 -4.78
CA PRO A 12 15.73 -13.58 -3.79
C PRO A 12 17.11 -13.59 -4.42
N ARG A 13 18.02 -12.74 -3.91
CA ARG A 13 19.43 -12.76 -4.32
C ARG A 13 20.03 -14.13 -4.03
N PRO A 14 20.92 -14.65 -4.90
CA PRO A 14 21.49 -15.99 -4.75
C PRO A 14 22.25 -16.22 -3.44
N ASP A 15 22.84 -15.17 -2.88
CA ASP A 15 23.60 -15.17 -1.63
C ASP A 15 22.74 -14.93 -0.38
N PHE A 16 21.44 -14.65 -0.57
CA PHE A 16 20.53 -14.33 0.51
C PHE A 16 19.74 -15.55 1.00
N LYS A 17 19.92 -15.91 2.29
CA LYS A 17 19.13 -16.96 2.93
C LYS A 17 17.84 -16.39 3.50
N LEU A 18 16.72 -16.83 2.97
CA LEU A 18 15.39 -16.48 3.45
C LEU A 18 15.12 -17.07 4.83
N GLY A 19 14.66 -16.24 5.75
CA GLY A 19 14.05 -16.68 6.99
C GLY A 19 12.59 -17.11 6.76
N SER A 20 12.02 -17.88 7.69
CA SER A 20 10.63 -18.35 7.59
C SER A 20 9.63 -17.18 7.49
N LYS A 21 9.89 -16.08 8.19
CA LYS A 21 9.07 -14.85 8.15
C LYS A 21 9.14 -14.10 6.83
N ASP A 22 10.25 -14.20 6.12
CA ASP A 22 10.42 -13.55 4.81
C ASP A 22 9.64 -14.27 3.71
N ILE A 23 9.36 -15.55 3.90
CA ILE A 23 8.64 -16.39 2.95
C ILE A 23 7.12 -16.27 3.17
N ASP A 24 6.69 -16.13 4.42
CA ASP A 24 5.29 -16.06 4.79
C ASP A 24 4.67 -14.74 4.29
N GLY A 25 3.72 -14.85 3.36
CA GLY A 25 3.04 -13.73 2.73
C GLY A 25 3.93 -12.80 1.88
N LYS A 26 5.21 -13.09 1.73
CA LYS A 26 6.19 -12.24 1.01
C LYS A 26 6.21 -10.80 1.52
N LEU A 27 5.93 -10.61 2.80
CA LEU A 27 5.94 -9.30 3.47
C LEU A 27 7.25 -9.15 4.23
N THR A 28 8.13 -8.22 3.82
CA THR A 28 9.47 -8.12 4.37
C THR A 28 10.02 -6.70 4.41
N TYR A 29 10.89 -6.42 5.39
CA TYR A 29 11.78 -5.23 5.40
C TYR A 29 13.05 -5.42 4.55
N LEU A 30 13.25 -6.61 3.99
CA LEU A 30 14.41 -6.96 3.19
C LEU A 30 14.10 -6.92 1.69
N GLY A 31 13.24 -5.98 1.28
CA GLY A 31 12.78 -5.83 -0.10
C GLY A 31 13.92 -5.76 -1.11
N SER A 32 15.01 -5.07 -0.79
CA SER A 32 16.23 -4.97 -1.62
C SER A 32 17.00 -6.29 -1.78
N ARG A 33 16.60 -7.33 -1.07
CA ARG A 33 17.20 -8.67 -1.19
C ARG A 33 16.32 -9.66 -1.95
N VAL A 34 15.04 -9.35 -2.10
CA VAL A 34 14.05 -10.34 -2.57
C VAL A 34 13.12 -9.83 -3.68
N TRP A 35 12.89 -8.52 -3.78
CA TRP A 35 12.01 -7.94 -4.78
C TRP A 35 12.79 -7.29 -5.91
N ARG A 36 12.47 -7.68 -7.15
CA ARG A 36 13.19 -7.26 -8.35
C ARG A 36 12.25 -6.76 -9.44
N ASN A 37 12.76 -5.94 -10.36
CA ASN A 37 12.04 -5.44 -11.52
C ASN A 37 10.74 -4.69 -11.15
N PRO A 38 10.81 -3.61 -10.36
CA PRO A 38 9.63 -2.82 -10.04
C PRO A 38 9.03 -2.20 -11.30
N ARG A 39 7.69 -2.25 -11.42
CA ARG A 39 6.96 -1.69 -12.56
C ARG A 39 5.60 -1.15 -12.10
N ILE A 40 5.30 0.08 -12.52
CA ILE A 40 4.03 0.74 -12.22
C ILE A 40 3.03 0.47 -13.34
N GLN A 41 1.80 0.11 -12.96
CA GLN A 41 0.69 -0.11 -13.88
C GLN A 41 -0.57 0.58 -13.36
N VAL A 42 -1.42 1.04 -14.29
CA VAL A 42 -2.77 1.51 -13.95
C VAL A 42 -3.73 0.35 -14.19
N GLU A 43 -4.42 -0.07 -13.15
CA GLU A 43 -5.30 -1.24 -13.17
C GLU A 43 -6.72 -0.87 -12.81
N GLU A 44 -7.68 -1.60 -13.38
CA GLU A 44 -9.05 -1.61 -12.90
C GLU A 44 -9.18 -2.60 -11.73
N LYS A 45 -9.63 -2.08 -10.58
CA LYS A 45 -9.88 -2.89 -9.39
C LYS A 45 -11.34 -2.78 -8.95
N PRO A 46 -11.92 -3.81 -8.35
CA PRO A 46 -13.23 -3.69 -7.72
C PRO A 46 -13.18 -2.65 -6.59
N ILE A 47 -14.33 -2.04 -6.32
CA ILE A 47 -14.48 -1.20 -5.11
C ILE A 47 -14.53 -2.16 -3.92
N PRO A 48 -13.66 -2.02 -2.91
CA PRO A 48 -13.68 -2.89 -1.75
C PRO A 48 -14.89 -2.62 -0.86
N ALA A 49 -15.35 -3.62 -0.14
CA ALA A 49 -16.28 -3.46 0.96
C ALA A 49 -15.49 -3.26 2.27
N PRO A 50 -15.87 -2.28 3.12
CA PRO A 50 -15.15 -2.08 4.37
C PRO A 50 -15.46 -3.20 5.38
N GLY A 51 -14.42 -3.63 6.08
CA GLY A 51 -14.56 -4.53 7.22
C GLY A 51 -15.18 -3.82 8.45
N PRO A 52 -15.44 -4.57 9.55
CA PRO A 52 -16.13 -4.01 10.71
C PRO A 52 -15.48 -2.78 11.35
N THR A 53 -14.17 -2.62 11.24
CA THR A 53 -13.38 -1.52 11.82
C THR A 53 -12.82 -0.56 10.77
N GLU A 54 -13.22 -0.71 9.51
CA GLU A 54 -12.72 0.02 8.37
C GLU A 54 -13.74 1.03 7.83
N ALA A 55 -13.26 2.04 7.14
CA ALA A 55 -14.09 2.98 6.40
C ALA A 55 -13.69 2.99 4.92
N LEU A 56 -14.66 2.95 4.04
CA LEU A 56 -14.48 3.14 2.61
C LEU A 56 -14.42 4.63 2.29
N ILE A 57 -13.31 5.07 1.71
CA ILE A 57 -13.06 6.46 1.39
C ILE A 57 -13.15 6.67 -0.13
N ARG A 58 -13.92 7.65 -0.55
CA ARG A 58 -13.84 8.19 -1.92
C ARG A 58 -12.70 9.19 -1.96
N VAL A 59 -11.56 8.78 -2.51
CA VAL A 59 -10.38 9.64 -2.65
C VAL A 59 -10.68 10.79 -3.61
N ARG A 60 -10.40 12.01 -3.19
CA ARG A 60 -10.54 13.26 -3.96
C ARG A 60 -9.20 13.81 -4.42
N ALA A 61 -8.18 13.62 -3.63
CA ALA A 61 -6.80 13.99 -3.94
C ALA A 61 -5.83 12.99 -3.30
N VAL A 62 -4.71 12.76 -3.94
CA VAL A 62 -3.63 11.93 -3.42
C VAL A 62 -2.29 12.60 -3.70
N GLY A 63 -1.43 12.65 -2.68
CA GLY A 63 -0.05 13.07 -2.79
C GLY A 63 0.85 11.94 -3.26
N ILE A 64 1.98 12.30 -3.83
CA ILE A 64 3.07 11.37 -4.14
C ILE A 64 4.12 11.53 -3.04
N CYS A 65 4.27 10.51 -2.23
CA CYS A 65 5.30 10.47 -1.19
C CYS A 65 6.65 10.02 -1.77
N GLY A 66 7.73 10.45 -1.13
CA GLY A 66 9.08 9.94 -1.45
C GLY A 66 9.19 8.42 -1.33
N SER A 67 8.42 7.79 -0.43
CA SER A 67 8.37 6.32 -0.30
C SER A 67 7.79 5.62 -1.53
N ASP A 68 6.78 6.20 -2.20
CA ASP A 68 6.23 5.66 -3.46
C ASP A 68 7.30 5.66 -4.55
N VAL A 69 8.09 6.76 -4.62
CA VAL A 69 9.19 6.87 -5.58
C VAL A 69 10.29 5.86 -5.27
N HIS A 70 10.69 5.75 -4.00
CA HIS A 70 11.75 4.80 -3.60
C HIS A 70 11.36 3.33 -3.82
N MET A 71 10.10 2.98 -3.61
CA MET A 71 9.61 1.62 -3.92
C MET A 71 9.69 1.29 -5.42
N ALA A 72 9.56 2.30 -6.28
CA ALA A 72 9.64 2.14 -7.73
C ALA A 72 11.07 2.21 -8.28
N GLN A 73 12.04 2.63 -7.48
CA GLN A 73 13.45 2.67 -7.86
C GLN A 73 14.14 1.32 -7.62
N ALA A 74 15.11 1.01 -8.47
CA ALA A 74 15.91 -0.20 -8.37
C ALA A 74 17.41 0.10 -8.51
N ASP A 75 18.23 -0.80 -7.98
CA ASP A 75 19.66 -0.81 -8.22
C ASP A 75 20.02 -1.33 -9.64
N GLU A 76 21.31 -1.39 -9.96
CA GLU A 76 21.81 -1.84 -11.25
C GLU A 76 21.43 -3.30 -11.58
N GLU A 77 21.18 -4.11 -10.55
CA GLU A 77 20.73 -5.50 -10.71
C GLU A 77 19.19 -5.61 -10.76
N GLY A 78 18.46 -4.50 -10.62
CA GLY A 78 17.02 -4.41 -10.68
C GLY A 78 16.32 -4.65 -9.34
N TYR A 79 17.01 -4.75 -8.21
CA TYR A 79 16.39 -4.89 -6.89
C TYR A 79 15.93 -3.54 -6.33
N ILE A 80 14.75 -3.52 -5.69
CA ILE A 80 14.18 -2.28 -5.14
C ILE A 80 15.09 -1.66 -4.08
N LEU A 81 15.06 -0.33 -3.98
CA LEU A 81 15.90 0.41 -3.03
C LEU A 81 15.17 0.73 -1.70
N TYR A 82 13.85 0.50 -1.63
CA TYR A 82 13.05 0.87 -0.48
C TYR A 82 13.36 0.02 0.76
N PRO A 83 13.72 0.64 1.90
CA PRO A 83 14.12 -0.08 3.10
C PRO A 83 12.94 -0.43 4.04
N GLY A 84 11.72 0.01 3.71
CA GLY A 84 10.53 -0.22 4.51
C GLY A 84 9.91 -1.60 4.27
N LEU A 85 8.86 -1.87 5.04
CA LEU A 85 8.08 -3.10 4.90
C LEU A 85 7.39 -3.14 3.53
N THR A 86 7.63 -4.19 2.77
CA THR A 86 7.11 -4.34 1.40
C THR A 86 6.45 -5.68 1.16
N ALA A 87 5.35 -5.64 0.43
CA ALA A 87 4.74 -6.78 -0.25
C ALA A 87 4.16 -6.30 -1.58
N PHE A 88 4.27 -7.09 -2.63
CA PHE A 88 3.76 -6.74 -3.95
C PHE A 88 2.74 -7.77 -4.45
N PRO A 89 1.74 -7.36 -5.25
CA PRO A 89 1.52 -6.00 -5.75
C PRO A 89 1.03 -5.03 -4.67
N ALA A 90 1.49 -3.77 -4.70
CA ALA A 90 1.09 -2.71 -3.79
C ALA A 90 0.33 -1.60 -4.52
N THR A 91 -0.82 -1.18 -3.99
CA THR A 91 -1.51 0.01 -4.48
C THR A 91 -0.85 1.24 -3.86
N LEU A 92 -0.37 2.13 -4.70
CA LEU A 92 0.31 3.36 -4.30
C LEU A 92 -0.68 4.46 -3.89
N GLY A 93 -0.18 5.47 -3.16
CA GLY A 93 -0.97 6.63 -2.76
C GLY A 93 -1.54 6.51 -1.35
N HIS A 94 -0.69 6.66 -0.35
CA HIS A 94 -1.05 6.63 1.07
C HIS A 94 -1.25 8.01 1.70
N GLU A 95 -0.87 9.08 1.00
CA GLU A 95 -1.14 10.48 1.40
C GLU A 95 -2.36 10.98 0.65
N PHE A 96 -3.55 10.79 1.21
CA PHE A 96 -4.80 11.11 0.52
C PHE A 96 -5.73 11.99 1.35
N ALA A 97 -6.63 12.69 0.66
CA ALA A 97 -7.80 13.34 1.23
C ALA A 97 -9.05 12.88 0.47
N GLY A 98 -10.15 12.76 1.17
CA GLY A 98 -11.40 12.27 0.59
C GLY A 98 -12.58 12.34 1.53
N GLU A 99 -13.63 11.62 1.18
CA GLU A 99 -14.88 11.55 1.92
C GLU A 99 -15.20 10.11 2.28
N VAL A 100 -15.71 9.90 3.48
CA VAL A 100 -16.27 8.61 3.89
C VAL A 100 -17.50 8.29 3.04
N VAL A 101 -17.53 7.13 2.42
CA VAL A 101 -18.69 6.61 1.66
C VAL A 101 -19.48 5.64 2.52
N GLU A 102 -18.77 4.76 3.21
CA GLU A 102 -19.33 3.72 4.06
C GLU A 102 -18.36 3.43 5.19
N ALA A 103 -18.87 3.06 6.36
CA ALA A 103 -18.05 2.68 7.49
C ALA A 103 -18.61 1.44 8.17
N GLY A 104 -17.73 0.55 8.59
CA GLY A 104 -18.09 -0.61 9.38
C GLY A 104 -18.61 -0.21 10.77
N PRO A 105 -19.38 -1.06 11.44
CA PRO A 105 -20.09 -0.72 12.68
C PRO A 105 -19.17 -0.44 13.87
N LYS A 106 -17.90 -0.76 13.77
CA LYS A 106 -16.86 -0.49 14.78
C LYS A 106 -15.78 0.48 14.29
N ALA A 107 -15.98 1.09 13.14
CA ALA A 107 -15.07 2.10 12.60
C ALA A 107 -15.28 3.43 13.33
N ILE A 108 -14.32 3.82 14.15
CA ILE A 108 -14.38 5.00 15.01
C ILE A 108 -13.25 5.95 14.64
N ASN A 109 -13.61 7.22 14.42
CA ASN A 109 -12.66 8.31 14.28
C ASN A 109 -11.94 8.51 15.62
N LYS A 110 -10.64 8.19 15.66
CA LYS A 110 -9.84 8.23 16.89
C LYS A 110 -9.76 9.63 17.52
N ARG A 111 -9.82 10.68 16.70
CA ARG A 111 -9.77 12.07 17.17
C ARG A 111 -11.06 12.51 17.85
N THR A 112 -12.21 12.23 17.22
CA THR A 112 -13.52 12.64 17.73
C THR A 112 -14.14 11.62 18.68
N ARG A 113 -13.66 10.37 18.65
CA ARG A 113 -14.21 9.19 19.35
C ARG A 113 -15.64 8.84 18.97
N LYS A 114 -16.06 9.30 17.78
CA LYS A 114 -17.37 9.00 17.20
C LYS A 114 -17.24 8.05 16.02
N PRO A 115 -18.31 7.30 15.69
CA PRO A 115 -18.37 6.57 14.42
C PRO A 115 -18.15 7.53 13.25
N TYR A 116 -17.56 7.02 12.17
CA TYR A 116 -17.50 7.75 10.91
C TYR A 116 -18.88 7.83 10.28
N GLU A 117 -19.21 8.99 9.72
CA GLU A 117 -20.47 9.21 9.01
C GLU A 117 -20.21 9.40 7.50
N PRO A 118 -21.08 8.88 6.62
CA PRO A 118 -20.99 9.15 5.18
C PRO A 118 -20.98 10.66 4.90
N GLY A 119 -20.06 11.10 4.02
CA GLY A 119 -19.83 12.52 3.72
C GLY A 119 -18.82 13.21 4.62
N GLU A 120 -18.35 12.57 5.70
CA GLU A 120 -17.29 13.13 6.55
C GLU A 120 -15.99 13.27 5.76
N ALA A 121 -15.38 14.47 5.79
CA ALA A 121 -14.10 14.74 5.16
C ALA A 121 -12.97 14.16 6.02
N VAL A 122 -12.07 13.42 5.38
CA VAL A 122 -10.93 12.75 6.01
C VAL A 122 -9.66 12.90 5.21
N CYS A 123 -8.52 12.82 5.88
CA CYS A 123 -7.21 12.66 5.25
C CYS A 123 -6.39 11.60 5.99
N SER A 124 -5.45 11.01 5.29
CA SER A 124 -4.41 10.17 5.90
C SER A 124 -3.39 11.03 6.63
N GLU A 125 -2.83 10.50 7.70
CA GLU A 125 -1.67 11.06 8.40
C GLU A 125 -0.42 10.26 8.05
#